data_d87874b61f2e4b430458a1996ff9bcf4
#
_entry.id   d87874b61f2e4b430458a1996ff9bcf4
#
_cell.length_a   1.000
_cell.length_b   1.000
_cell.length_c   1.000
_cell.angle_alpha   90.00
_cell.angle_beta   90.00
_cell.angle_gamma   90.00
#
_symmetry.space_group_name_H-M   'P 1'
#
loop_
_entity.id
_entity.type
_entity.pdbx_description
1 polymer ?
#
loop_
_entity_poly.entity_id
_entity_poly.type
_entity_poly.pdbx_seq_one_letter_code
_entity_poly.pdbx_strand_id
1 'polypeptide(L)'
;MSSKIDRLLIQLMNLHPKYIDLSLKRLGVLLKKLENPHYNLPKTVHIAGTNGKGSTLSYLRKILTLNGYSCHAYISPHLNKFNERIIINNREISSKKLYDTLKYVKKINNGNPITFFEITTAAAFVLFAKKKADFLILETGLGGRLDATNIIPNKLLSIITNISMDHEEFLGKTIKKITKEKLGITKYSKKILISKQSSDVEKIIKLKLKNKKNVYYYDKDYNFKNKIKNKFI
;
A
#
# COMPACT_ATOMS: atom_id res chain seq x y z
N MET A 1 10.18 29.50 4.82
CA MET A 1 8.96 29.41 5.67
C MET A 1 8.26 28.06 5.40
N SER A 2 7.95 27.28 6.45
CA SER A 2 7.22 26.02 6.32
C SER A 2 5.83 26.26 5.71
N SER A 3 5.43 25.44 4.73
CA SER A 3 4.11 25.55 4.08
C SER A 3 2.97 25.25 5.06
N LYS A 4 1.73 25.68 4.73
CA LYS A 4 0.54 25.32 5.54
C LYS A 4 0.37 23.79 5.67
N ILE A 5 0.76 23.05 4.64
CA ILE A 5 0.73 21.58 4.66
C ILE A 5 1.76 21.03 5.63
N ASP A 6 3.00 21.50 5.60
CA ASP A 6 4.07 21.00 6.48
C ASP A 6 3.69 21.17 7.95
N ARG A 7 3.16 22.33 8.31
CA ARG A 7 2.65 22.58 9.66
C ARG A 7 1.53 21.62 10.07
N LEU A 8 0.61 21.30 9.16
CA LEU A 8 -0.45 20.33 9.41
C LEU A 8 0.11 18.90 9.55
N LEU A 9 1.05 18.50 8.71
CA LEU A 9 1.70 17.19 8.77
C LEU A 9 2.43 17.00 10.11
N ILE A 10 3.15 18.02 10.61
CA ILE A 10 3.80 17.99 11.92
C ILE A 10 2.74 17.82 13.05
N GLN A 11 1.61 18.53 12.96
CA GLN A 11 0.52 18.33 13.94
C GLN A 11 -0.05 16.91 13.90
N LEU A 12 -0.12 16.27 12.71
CA LEU A 12 -0.58 14.89 12.59
C LEU A 12 0.43 13.88 13.15
N MET A 13 1.72 14.14 13.02
CA MET A 13 2.77 13.32 13.63
C MET A 13 2.68 13.27 15.16
N ASN A 14 2.23 14.34 15.78
CA ASN A 14 2.12 14.48 17.24
C ASN A 14 0.82 13.88 17.83
N LEU A 15 -0.05 13.27 17.02
CA LEU A 15 -1.27 12.63 17.51
C LEU A 15 -1.04 11.29 18.23
N HIS A 16 0.13 10.70 18.07
CA HIS A 16 0.50 9.44 18.71
C HIS A 16 1.94 9.49 19.23
N PRO A 17 2.22 8.99 20.46
CA PRO A 17 3.56 9.06 21.05
C PRO A 17 4.58 8.18 20.30
N LYS A 18 4.12 7.11 19.62
CA LYS A 18 4.95 6.25 18.80
C LYS A 18 4.74 6.58 17.33
N TYR A 19 5.83 6.76 16.59
CA TYR A 19 5.77 6.97 15.13
C TYR A 19 5.26 5.72 14.40
N ILE A 20 5.65 4.53 14.86
CA ILE A 20 5.18 3.24 14.38
C ILE A 20 4.53 2.47 15.52
N ASP A 21 3.28 2.10 15.34
CA ASP A 21 2.53 1.22 16.22
C ASP A 21 1.47 0.46 15.40
N LEU A 22 1.79 -0.80 15.09
CA LEU A 22 1.01 -1.62 14.16
C LEU A 22 -0.32 -2.05 14.76
N SER A 23 -1.41 -1.44 14.31
CA SER A 23 -2.78 -1.76 14.70
C SER A 23 -3.75 -1.35 13.59
N LEU A 24 -4.86 -2.09 13.45
CA LEU A 24 -5.97 -1.69 12.58
C LEU A 24 -7.16 -1.12 13.36
N LYS A 25 -7.14 -1.21 14.70
CA LYS A 25 -8.29 -0.81 15.54
C LYS A 25 -8.55 0.70 15.47
N ARG A 26 -7.52 1.52 15.70
CA ARG A 26 -7.63 3.00 15.69
C ARG A 26 -8.11 3.50 14.34
N LEU A 27 -7.49 2.99 13.26
CA LEU A 27 -7.88 3.32 11.90
C LEU A 27 -9.34 2.90 11.61
N GLY A 28 -9.75 1.70 12.04
CA GLY A 28 -11.13 1.23 11.89
C GLY A 28 -12.16 2.15 12.57
N VAL A 29 -11.84 2.64 13.77
CA VAL A 29 -12.69 3.62 14.49
C VAL A 29 -12.80 4.94 13.70
N LEU A 30 -11.67 5.45 13.19
CA LEU A 30 -11.67 6.69 12.39
C LEU A 30 -12.44 6.49 11.08
N LEU A 31 -12.21 5.38 10.36
CA LEU A 31 -12.91 5.09 9.09
C LEU A 31 -14.41 4.97 9.30
N LYS A 32 -14.88 4.40 10.42
CA LYS A 32 -16.31 4.36 10.75
C LYS A 32 -16.89 5.78 10.89
N LYS A 33 -16.20 6.70 11.57
CA LYS A 33 -16.60 8.12 11.65
C LYS A 33 -16.58 8.84 10.30
N LEU A 34 -15.78 8.36 9.35
CA LEU A 34 -15.68 8.84 7.97
C LEU A 34 -16.62 8.11 7.00
N GLU A 35 -17.64 7.40 7.51
CA GLU A 35 -18.64 6.66 6.70
C GLU A 35 -18.03 5.51 5.89
N ASN A 36 -16.98 4.88 6.41
CA ASN A 36 -16.33 3.69 5.84
C ASN A 36 -15.89 3.82 4.37
N PRO A 37 -15.13 4.84 3.98
CA PRO A 37 -14.75 5.07 2.59
C PRO A 37 -13.98 3.88 1.98
N HIS A 38 -13.32 3.06 2.80
CA HIS A 38 -12.56 1.89 2.37
C HIS A 38 -13.41 0.73 1.81
N TYR A 39 -14.73 0.80 1.91
CA TYR A 39 -15.64 -0.15 1.25
C TYR A 39 -15.98 0.25 -0.19
N ASN A 40 -15.79 1.54 -0.55
CA ASN A 40 -16.15 2.11 -1.84
C ASN A 40 -14.92 2.42 -2.72
N LEU A 41 -13.89 1.58 -2.63
CA LEU A 41 -12.66 1.76 -3.39
C LEU A 41 -12.74 1.07 -4.76
N PRO A 42 -12.00 1.55 -5.78
CA PRO A 42 -11.86 0.88 -7.07
C PRO A 42 -11.28 -0.53 -6.95
N LYS A 43 -11.24 -1.29 -8.06
CA LYS A 43 -10.57 -2.59 -8.13
C LYS A 43 -9.14 -2.46 -7.61
N THR A 44 -8.85 -3.04 -6.44
CA THR A 44 -7.61 -2.77 -5.73
C THR A 44 -6.54 -3.83 -5.98
N VAL A 45 -5.35 -3.37 -6.36
CA VAL A 45 -4.09 -4.13 -6.37
C VAL A 45 -3.29 -3.70 -5.14
N HIS A 46 -2.90 -4.65 -4.29
CA HIS A 46 -2.17 -4.39 -3.06
C HIS A 46 -0.77 -5.02 -3.10
N ILE A 47 0.26 -4.26 -2.80
CA ILE A 47 1.66 -4.65 -3.00
C ILE A 47 2.39 -4.64 -1.66
N ALA A 48 3.00 -5.78 -1.30
CA ALA A 48 3.89 -5.90 -0.15
C ALA A 48 5.21 -6.59 -0.56
N GLY A 49 6.24 -6.40 0.24
CA GLY A 49 7.57 -6.96 0.04
C GLY A 49 8.62 -6.14 0.78
N THR A 50 9.89 -6.53 0.69
CA THR A 50 10.99 -5.71 1.19
C THR A 50 11.42 -4.72 0.11
N ASN A 51 11.83 -5.21 -1.03
CA ASN A 51 12.32 -4.41 -2.16
C ASN A 51 11.38 -4.49 -3.36
N GLY A 52 11.36 -3.43 -4.18
CA GLY A 52 10.64 -3.42 -5.46
C GLY A 52 9.15 -3.08 -5.38
N LYS A 53 8.59 -2.74 -4.23
CA LYS A 53 7.17 -2.33 -4.10
C LYS A 53 6.84 -1.12 -4.96
N GLY A 54 7.50 0.00 -4.72
CA GLY A 54 7.28 1.25 -5.45
C GLY A 54 7.58 1.14 -6.95
N SER A 55 8.65 0.39 -7.34
CA SER A 55 8.93 0.12 -8.75
C SER A 55 7.80 -0.67 -9.41
N THR A 56 7.33 -1.75 -8.76
CA THR A 56 6.19 -2.55 -9.24
C THR A 56 4.94 -1.70 -9.40
N LEU A 57 4.62 -0.85 -8.41
CA LEU A 57 3.51 0.09 -8.46
C LEU A 57 3.63 1.03 -9.65
N SER A 58 4.81 1.65 -9.82
CA SER A 58 5.05 2.65 -10.87
C SER A 58 4.93 2.05 -12.26
N TYR A 59 5.53 0.88 -12.50
CA TYR A 59 5.41 0.16 -13.77
C TYR A 59 3.97 -0.27 -14.05
N LEU A 60 3.29 -0.88 -13.08
CA LEU A 60 1.91 -1.31 -13.25
C LEU A 60 0.99 -0.13 -13.55
N ARG A 61 1.13 0.98 -12.81
CA ARG A 61 0.37 2.21 -13.08
C ARG A 61 0.63 2.73 -14.50
N LYS A 62 1.90 2.76 -14.93
CA LYS A 62 2.25 3.22 -16.28
C LYS A 62 1.65 2.33 -17.36
N ILE A 63 1.72 1.00 -17.22
CA ILE A 63 1.13 0.04 -18.15
C ILE A 63 -0.38 0.25 -18.24
N LEU A 64 -1.08 0.31 -17.11
CA LEU A 64 -2.53 0.54 -17.08
C LEU A 64 -2.91 1.88 -17.73
N THR A 65 -2.18 2.95 -17.43
CA THR A 65 -2.43 4.29 -18.02
C THR A 65 -2.21 4.30 -19.54
N LEU A 66 -1.17 3.63 -20.03
CA LEU A 66 -0.92 3.53 -21.48
C LEU A 66 -2.00 2.73 -22.21
N ASN A 67 -2.70 1.83 -21.50
CA ASN A 67 -3.86 1.09 -22.01
C ASN A 67 -5.21 1.78 -21.74
N GLY A 68 -5.21 3.07 -21.45
CA GLY A 68 -6.42 3.88 -21.30
C GLY A 68 -7.12 3.80 -19.93
N TYR A 69 -6.59 3.05 -18.96
CA TYR A 69 -7.20 2.94 -17.64
C TYR A 69 -6.86 4.12 -16.73
N SER A 70 -7.85 4.54 -15.95
CA SER A 70 -7.68 5.50 -14.87
C SER A 70 -7.23 4.80 -13.58
N CYS A 71 -6.16 5.32 -12.96
CA CYS A 71 -5.59 4.71 -11.76
C CYS A 71 -5.48 5.71 -10.61
N HIS A 72 -5.87 5.27 -9.41
CA HIS A 72 -5.41 5.83 -8.16
C HIS A 72 -4.17 5.09 -7.68
N ALA A 73 -3.31 5.75 -6.92
CA ALA A 73 -2.19 5.07 -6.25
C ALA A 73 -1.89 5.70 -4.88
N TYR A 74 -1.47 4.85 -3.93
CA TYR A 74 -0.94 5.24 -2.64
C TYR A 74 0.46 4.67 -2.47
N ILE A 75 1.44 5.55 -2.26
CA ILE A 75 2.89 5.26 -2.32
C ILE A 75 3.52 5.66 -0.99
N SER A 76 4.52 4.92 -0.53
CA SER A 76 5.30 5.28 0.66
C SER A 76 6.72 4.71 0.63
N PRO A 77 7.71 5.51 1.08
CA PRO A 77 7.64 6.94 1.37
C PRO A 77 7.56 7.82 0.10
N HIS A 78 7.48 9.14 0.27
CA HIS A 78 7.70 10.12 -0.81
C HIS A 78 9.19 10.49 -0.89
N LEU A 79 9.61 11.04 -2.03
CA LEU A 79 10.99 11.49 -2.25
C LEU A 79 11.18 12.96 -1.85
N ASN A 80 10.33 13.86 -2.34
CA ASN A 80 10.45 15.30 -2.13
C ASN A 80 9.31 15.88 -1.30
N LYS A 81 8.05 15.59 -1.65
CA LYS A 81 6.88 16.18 -1.00
C LYS A 81 5.78 15.15 -0.78
N PHE A 82 5.00 15.34 0.29
CA PHE A 82 3.95 14.41 0.69
C PHE A 82 2.90 14.14 -0.39
N ASN A 83 2.65 15.10 -1.29
CA ASN A 83 1.71 14.96 -2.40
C ASN A 83 1.97 13.72 -3.28
N GLU A 84 3.25 13.36 -3.46
CA GLU A 84 3.67 12.20 -4.25
C GLU A 84 3.03 10.90 -3.78
N ARG A 85 2.66 10.82 -2.48
CA ARG A 85 2.04 9.63 -1.89
C ARG A 85 0.64 9.36 -2.43
N ILE A 86 -0.04 10.36 -2.99
CA ILE A 86 -1.45 10.25 -3.40
C ILE A 86 -1.63 10.65 -4.85
N ILE A 87 -1.88 9.67 -5.68
CA ILE A 87 -2.20 9.83 -7.10
C ILE A 87 -3.70 9.62 -7.30
N ILE A 88 -4.36 10.58 -7.95
CA ILE A 88 -5.79 10.52 -8.25
C ILE A 88 -5.98 10.61 -9.76
N ASN A 89 -6.57 9.59 -10.39
CA ASN A 89 -6.77 9.52 -11.84
C ASN A 89 -5.49 9.90 -12.60
N ASN A 90 -4.43 9.15 -12.33
CA ASN A 90 -3.11 9.27 -12.97
C ASN A 90 -2.35 10.57 -12.67
N ARG A 91 -2.86 11.46 -11.83
CA ARG A 91 -2.23 12.75 -11.48
C ARG A 91 -1.98 12.86 -9.98
N GLU A 92 -0.87 13.47 -9.63
CA GLU A 92 -0.57 13.82 -8.24
C GLU A 92 -1.63 14.78 -7.68
N ILE A 93 -1.97 14.59 -6.40
CA ILE A 93 -2.94 15.45 -5.72
C ILE A 93 -2.41 16.88 -5.58
N SER A 94 -3.26 17.88 -5.80
CA SER A 94 -2.90 19.28 -5.55
C SER A 94 -2.75 19.55 -4.06
N SER A 95 -1.85 20.48 -3.71
CA SER A 95 -1.58 20.86 -2.32
C SER A 95 -2.83 21.35 -1.59
N LYS A 96 -3.68 22.12 -2.27
CA LYS A 96 -4.96 22.59 -1.70
C LYS A 96 -5.85 21.40 -1.31
N LYS A 97 -6.09 20.47 -2.23
CA LYS A 97 -6.97 19.33 -2.00
C LYS A 97 -6.43 18.40 -0.91
N LEU A 98 -5.10 18.18 -0.88
CA LEU A 98 -4.44 17.44 0.17
C LEU A 98 -4.64 18.10 1.53
N TYR A 99 -4.36 19.40 1.64
CA TYR A 99 -4.53 20.16 2.87
C TYR A 99 -5.97 20.10 3.39
N ASP A 100 -6.94 20.38 2.52
CA ASP A 100 -8.36 20.39 2.90
C ASP A 100 -8.82 19.03 3.40
N THR A 101 -8.37 17.94 2.75
CA THR A 101 -8.72 16.58 3.16
C THR A 101 -8.06 16.19 4.48
N LEU A 102 -6.77 16.48 4.66
CA LEU A 102 -6.07 16.19 5.92
C LEU A 102 -6.69 16.98 7.09
N LYS A 103 -7.04 18.24 6.88
CA LYS A 103 -7.73 19.08 7.86
C LYS A 103 -9.10 18.50 8.24
N TYR A 104 -9.88 18.06 7.24
CA TYR A 104 -11.16 17.40 7.46
C TYR A 104 -11.01 16.12 8.29
N VAL A 105 -10.11 15.22 7.89
CA VAL A 105 -9.89 13.95 8.61
C VAL A 105 -9.38 14.18 10.03
N LYS A 106 -8.47 15.15 10.23
CA LYS A 106 -8.02 15.59 11.57
C LYS A 106 -9.18 16.04 12.43
N LYS A 107 -10.09 16.85 11.90
CA LYS A 107 -11.30 17.33 12.61
C LYS A 107 -12.17 16.15 13.04
N ILE A 108 -12.44 15.18 12.15
CA ILE A 108 -13.25 13.98 12.46
C ILE A 108 -12.55 13.07 13.47
N ASN A 109 -11.22 12.97 13.43
CA ASN A 109 -10.44 12.23 14.42
C ASN A 109 -10.58 12.81 15.83
N ASN A 110 -10.80 14.11 15.95
CA ASN A 110 -11.07 14.83 17.20
C ASN A 110 -10.04 14.54 18.31
N GLY A 111 -8.75 14.64 17.98
CA GLY A 111 -7.66 14.46 18.95
C GLY A 111 -7.40 13.02 19.41
N ASN A 112 -8.15 12.01 18.95
CA ASN A 112 -7.91 10.63 19.35
C ASN A 112 -6.51 10.18 18.92
N PRO A 113 -5.79 9.39 19.76
CA PRO A 113 -4.49 8.85 19.40
C PRO A 113 -4.56 8.01 18.12
N ILE A 114 -3.74 8.37 17.13
CA ILE A 114 -3.64 7.67 15.83
C ILE A 114 -2.28 7.96 15.22
N THR A 115 -1.63 6.96 14.64
CA THR A 115 -0.32 7.16 14.01
C THR A 115 -0.43 7.99 12.74
N PHE A 116 0.68 8.64 12.37
CA PHE A 116 0.77 9.44 11.15
C PHE A 116 0.35 8.65 9.90
N PHE A 117 0.81 7.40 9.78
CA PHE A 117 0.48 6.58 8.63
C PHE A 117 -1.00 6.18 8.60
N GLU A 118 -1.61 5.88 9.75
CA GLU A 118 -3.03 5.55 9.83
C GLU A 118 -3.92 6.72 9.39
N ILE A 119 -3.69 7.93 9.92
CA ILE A 119 -4.53 9.09 9.58
C ILE A 119 -4.35 9.55 8.14
N THR A 120 -3.14 9.48 7.60
CA THR A 120 -2.88 9.81 6.19
C THR A 120 -3.44 8.76 5.24
N THR A 121 -3.46 7.48 5.62
CA THR A 121 -4.15 6.42 4.89
C THR A 121 -5.66 6.63 4.89
N ALA A 122 -6.26 7.02 6.02
CA ALA A 122 -7.68 7.38 6.07
C ALA A 122 -8.02 8.53 5.10
N ALA A 123 -7.18 9.57 5.07
CA ALA A 123 -7.34 10.69 4.12
C ALA A 123 -7.25 10.23 2.65
N ALA A 124 -6.31 9.34 2.34
CA ALA A 124 -6.20 8.75 1.00
C ALA A 124 -7.47 7.96 0.61
N PHE A 125 -8.03 7.15 1.52
CA PHE A 125 -9.27 6.41 1.24
C PHE A 125 -10.48 7.33 1.04
N VAL A 126 -10.61 8.42 1.81
CA VAL A 126 -11.64 9.44 1.57
C VAL A 126 -11.54 10.03 0.17
N LEU A 127 -10.32 10.29 -0.30
CA LEU A 127 -10.07 10.84 -1.64
C LEU A 127 -10.40 9.83 -2.74
N PHE A 128 -9.98 8.58 -2.58
CA PHE A 128 -10.17 7.53 -3.57
C PHE A 128 -11.64 7.10 -3.69
N ALA A 129 -12.39 7.07 -2.59
CA ALA A 129 -13.81 6.76 -2.61
C ALA A 129 -14.66 7.86 -3.28
N LYS A 130 -14.23 9.13 -3.18
CA LYS A 130 -14.95 10.27 -3.78
C LYS A 130 -14.78 10.41 -5.29
N LYS A 131 -13.80 9.75 -5.90
CA LYS A 131 -13.53 9.87 -7.32
C LYS A 131 -13.42 8.49 -7.97
N LYS A 132 -14.21 8.25 -9.02
CA LYS A 132 -14.19 6.99 -9.77
C LYS A 132 -12.83 6.81 -10.46
N ALA A 133 -12.33 5.58 -10.46
CA ALA A 133 -11.20 5.11 -11.26
C ALA A 133 -11.39 3.62 -11.55
N ASP A 134 -10.66 3.10 -12.56
CA ASP A 134 -10.72 1.68 -12.90
C ASP A 134 -9.96 0.84 -11.88
N PHE A 135 -8.80 1.36 -11.43
CA PHE A 135 -7.94 0.66 -10.49
C PHE A 135 -7.43 1.58 -9.36
N LEU A 136 -7.18 0.95 -8.22
CA LEU A 136 -6.41 1.51 -7.12
C LEU A 136 -5.20 0.60 -6.86
N ILE A 137 -3.99 1.18 -6.82
CA ILE A 137 -2.77 0.46 -6.49
C ILE A 137 -2.27 0.96 -5.14
N LEU A 138 -2.19 0.06 -4.15
CA LEU A 138 -1.75 0.37 -2.79
C LEU A 138 -0.39 -0.26 -2.51
N GLU A 139 0.55 0.54 -2.08
CA GLU A 139 1.81 0.08 -1.49
C GLU A 139 1.67 0.00 0.03
N THR A 140 2.11 -1.12 0.64
CA THR A 140 2.21 -1.22 2.11
C THR A 140 3.31 -0.31 2.62
N GLY A 141 3.04 0.38 3.74
CA GLY A 141 4.07 1.16 4.43
C GLY A 141 5.06 0.26 5.16
N LEU A 142 4.55 -0.67 5.97
CA LEU A 142 5.36 -1.57 6.78
C LEU A 142 4.71 -2.94 6.96
N GLY A 143 5.47 -3.99 6.67
CA GLY A 143 5.01 -5.37 6.87
C GLY A 143 3.89 -5.75 5.91
N GLY A 144 2.67 -5.81 6.38
CA GLY A 144 1.49 -6.13 5.59
C GLY A 144 0.26 -6.46 6.43
N ARG A 145 0.33 -7.44 7.33
CA ARG A 145 -0.82 -7.94 8.10
C ARG A 145 -1.54 -6.84 8.90
N LEU A 146 -0.79 -5.99 9.57
CA LEU A 146 -1.29 -4.87 10.39
C LEU A 146 -0.98 -3.51 9.77
N ASP A 147 -0.55 -3.48 8.51
CA ASP A 147 -0.39 -2.22 7.77
C ASP A 147 -1.74 -1.54 7.57
N ALA A 148 -1.77 -0.21 7.71
CA ALA A 148 -3.00 0.57 7.60
C ALA A 148 -3.71 0.35 6.26
N THR A 149 -2.96 0.13 5.17
CA THR A 149 -3.54 -0.15 3.85
C THR A 149 -4.26 -1.51 3.79
N ASN A 150 -3.98 -2.43 4.73
CA ASN A 150 -4.57 -3.78 4.73
C ASN A 150 -5.97 -3.86 5.37
N ILE A 151 -6.53 -2.76 5.83
CA ILE A 151 -7.88 -2.73 6.39
C ILE A 151 -8.98 -2.96 5.33
N ILE A 152 -8.67 -2.85 4.06
CA ILE A 152 -9.61 -3.01 2.95
C ILE A 152 -10.14 -4.46 2.85
N PRO A 153 -11.46 -4.64 2.67
CA PRO A 153 -12.07 -5.97 2.74
C PRO A 153 -11.84 -6.83 1.50
N ASN A 154 -11.68 -6.22 0.32
CA ASN A 154 -11.61 -6.93 -0.96
C ASN A 154 -10.46 -6.42 -1.82
N LYS A 155 -9.67 -7.35 -2.36
CA LYS A 155 -8.58 -7.05 -3.28
C LYS A 155 -8.72 -7.88 -4.55
N LEU A 156 -8.56 -7.23 -5.70
CA LEU A 156 -8.48 -7.93 -6.98
C LEU A 156 -7.22 -8.79 -7.04
N LEU A 157 -6.10 -8.23 -6.60
CA LEU A 157 -4.78 -8.85 -6.68
C LEU A 157 -3.92 -8.41 -5.50
N SER A 158 -3.21 -9.36 -4.87
CA SER A 158 -2.08 -9.06 -4.02
C SER A 158 -0.79 -9.45 -4.70
N ILE A 159 0.19 -8.56 -4.71
CA ILE A 159 1.52 -8.81 -5.26
C ILE A 159 2.51 -8.86 -4.09
N ILE A 160 3.27 -9.95 -4.00
CA ILE A 160 4.37 -10.08 -3.06
C ILE A 160 5.67 -9.95 -3.85
N THR A 161 6.33 -8.81 -3.70
CA THR A 161 7.65 -8.58 -4.27
C THR A 161 8.72 -9.31 -3.46
N ASN A 162 10.01 -9.11 -3.75
CA ASN A 162 11.09 -9.79 -3.02
C ASN A 162 10.99 -9.55 -1.50
N ILE A 163 11.19 -10.62 -0.72
CA ILE A 163 11.23 -10.59 0.74
C ILE A 163 12.65 -10.90 1.21
N SER A 164 13.18 -10.04 2.09
CA SER A 164 14.45 -10.23 2.80
C SER A 164 14.31 -9.72 4.24
N MET A 165 15.34 -9.87 5.04
CA MET A 165 15.40 -9.30 6.40
C MET A 165 15.26 -7.78 6.31
N ASP A 166 14.35 -7.23 7.11
CA ASP A 166 14.01 -5.81 7.11
C ASP A 166 13.12 -5.47 8.30
N HIS A 167 13.27 -4.28 8.86
CA HIS A 167 12.44 -3.81 9.98
C HIS A 167 12.24 -4.82 11.11
N GLU A 168 13.33 -5.49 11.52
CA GLU A 168 13.31 -6.58 12.50
C GLU A 168 12.70 -6.18 13.84
N GLU A 169 12.85 -4.92 14.23
CA GLU A 169 12.28 -4.35 15.43
C GLU A 169 10.74 -4.47 15.45
N PHE A 170 10.07 -4.31 14.31
CA PHE A 170 8.59 -4.33 14.21
C PHE A 170 8.05 -5.66 13.69
N LEU A 171 8.76 -6.32 12.78
CA LEU A 171 8.26 -7.51 12.08
C LEU A 171 8.81 -8.83 12.66
N GLY A 172 9.84 -8.72 13.53
CA GLY A 172 10.49 -9.85 14.19
C GLY A 172 11.78 -10.31 13.53
N LYS A 173 12.66 -10.92 14.33
CA LYS A 173 14.05 -11.24 14.03
C LYS A 173 14.26 -12.48 13.16
N THR A 174 13.27 -12.92 12.39
CA THR A 174 13.43 -14.08 11.51
C THR A 174 12.72 -13.87 10.18
N ILE A 175 13.29 -14.37 9.10
CA ILE A 175 12.69 -14.31 7.76
C ILE A 175 11.29 -14.94 7.75
N LYS A 176 11.04 -15.97 8.56
CA LYS A 176 9.73 -16.61 8.71
C LYS A 176 8.68 -15.66 9.29
N LYS A 177 9.02 -14.85 10.30
CA LYS A 177 8.12 -13.85 10.89
C LYS A 177 7.84 -12.74 9.89
N ILE A 178 8.87 -12.18 9.27
CA ILE A 178 8.75 -11.11 8.26
C ILE A 178 7.89 -11.57 7.08
N THR A 179 8.15 -12.78 6.55
CA THR A 179 7.35 -13.34 5.46
C THR A 179 5.88 -13.48 5.86
N LYS A 180 5.59 -13.95 7.09
CA LYS A 180 4.22 -14.08 7.60
C LYS A 180 3.50 -12.73 7.68
N GLU A 181 4.17 -11.68 8.13
CA GLU A 181 3.60 -10.33 8.19
C GLU A 181 3.28 -9.80 6.78
N LYS A 182 4.21 -9.94 5.82
CA LYS A 182 4.00 -9.48 4.45
C LYS A 182 2.89 -10.26 3.73
N LEU A 183 2.81 -11.58 3.94
CA LEU A 183 1.72 -12.41 3.41
C LEU A 183 0.34 -12.06 3.99
N GLY A 184 0.27 -11.29 5.07
CA GLY A 184 -1.00 -10.83 5.64
C GLY A 184 -1.90 -10.10 4.66
N ILE A 185 -1.34 -9.45 3.63
CA ILE A 185 -2.14 -8.76 2.60
C ILE A 185 -2.93 -9.72 1.71
N THR A 186 -2.57 -11.01 1.68
CA THR A 186 -3.22 -12.00 0.79
C THR A 186 -4.58 -12.50 1.31
N LYS A 187 -4.98 -12.09 2.53
CA LYS A 187 -6.14 -12.66 3.23
C LYS A 187 -7.44 -12.57 2.43
N TYR A 188 -7.71 -11.45 1.81
CA TYR A 188 -8.97 -11.21 1.08
C TYR A 188 -8.73 -10.90 -0.40
N SER A 189 -7.73 -11.55 -1.00
CA SER A 189 -7.35 -11.33 -2.39
C SER A 189 -7.95 -12.40 -3.30
N LYS A 190 -8.50 -11.97 -4.43
CA LYS A 190 -9.01 -12.89 -5.48
C LYS A 190 -7.89 -13.62 -6.19
N LYS A 191 -6.75 -12.94 -6.38
CA LYS A 191 -5.53 -13.48 -7.01
C LYS A 191 -4.31 -13.06 -6.21
N ILE A 192 -3.27 -13.89 -6.22
CA ILE A 192 -2.01 -13.63 -5.52
C ILE A 192 -0.87 -13.88 -6.50
N LEU A 193 0.01 -12.90 -6.66
CA LEU A 193 1.21 -12.99 -7.50
C LEU A 193 2.44 -12.95 -6.61
N ILE A 194 3.31 -13.95 -6.73
CA ILE A 194 4.54 -14.08 -5.97
C ILE A 194 5.72 -13.86 -6.93
N SER A 195 6.50 -12.80 -6.72
CA SER A 195 7.72 -12.57 -7.50
C SER A 195 8.82 -13.57 -7.12
N LYS A 196 9.94 -13.53 -7.84
CA LYS A 196 11.12 -14.35 -7.51
C LYS A 196 11.53 -14.16 -6.05
N GLN A 197 11.78 -15.25 -5.34
CA GLN A 197 12.15 -15.30 -3.94
C GLN A 197 13.41 -16.14 -3.74
N SER A 198 14.07 -16.02 -2.58
CA SER A 198 15.05 -17.03 -2.15
C SER A 198 14.34 -18.35 -1.85
N SER A 199 15.08 -19.48 -1.92
CA SER A 199 14.54 -20.83 -1.69
C SER A 199 13.82 -20.96 -0.35
N ASP A 200 14.36 -20.37 0.72
CA ASP A 200 13.78 -20.46 2.05
C ASP A 200 12.49 -19.66 2.18
N VAL A 201 12.46 -18.45 1.62
CA VAL A 201 11.23 -17.63 1.58
C VAL A 201 10.16 -18.33 0.76
N GLU A 202 10.52 -18.91 -0.39
CA GLU A 202 9.58 -19.62 -1.26
C GLU A 202 8.95 -20.84 -0.55
N LYS A 203 9.75 -21.63 0.18
CA LYS A 203 9.24 -22.76 1.00
C LYS A 203 8.22 -22.27 2.03
N ILE A 204 8.53 -21.16 2.73
CA ILE A 204 7.62 -20.57 3.72
C ILE A 204 6.31 -20.11 3.05
N ILE A 205 6.39 -19.44 1.90
CA ILE A 205 5.24 -18.95 1.15
C ILE A 205 4.36 -20.12 0.70
N LYS A 206 4.95 -21.15 0.07
CA LYS A 206 4.23 -22.35 -0.39
C LYS A 206 3.49 -23.02 0.75
N LEU A 207 4.14 -23.19 1.91
CA LEU A 207 3.51 -23.77 3.10
C LEU A 207 2.34 -22.92 3.61
N LYS A 208 2.48 -21.59 3.65
CA LYS A 208 1.45 -20.66 4.14
C LYS A 208 0.26 -20.52 3.19
N LEU A 209 0.50 -20.62 1.91
CA LEU A 209 -0.53 -20.47 0.88
C LEU A 209 -1.05 -21.78 0.30
N LYS A 210 -0.67 -22.96 0.87
CA LYS A 210 -1.03 -24.31 0.36
C LYS A 210 -2.53 -24.49 0.08
N ASN A 211 -3.40 -23.88 0.89
CA ASN A 211 -4.85 -23.97 0.77
C ASN A 211 -5.47 -22.79 0.00
N LYS A 212 -4.66 -21.90 -0.56
CA LYS A 212 -5.13 -20.78 -1.37
C LYS A 212 -5.19 -21.17 -2.83
N LYS A 213 -6.33 -20.88 -3.48
CA LYS A 213 -6.49 -20.96 -4.93
C LYS A 213 -5.98 -19.68 -5.58
N ASN A 214 -5.68 -19.73 -6.88
CA ASN A 214 -5.26 -18.56 -7.68
C ASN A 214 -3.97 -17.87 -7.17
N VAL A 215 -2.99 -18.67 -6.78
CA VAL A 215 -1.62 -18.24 -6.44
C VAL A 215 -0.71 -18.52 -7.63
N TYR A 216 -0.04 -17.50 -8.13
CA TYR A 216 0.84 -17.55 -9.29
C TYR A 216 2.27 -17.30 -8.85
N TYR A 217 3.17 -18.21 -9.14
CA TYR A 217 4.58 -18.18 -8.76
C TYR A 217 5.47 -17.87 -9.96
N TYR A 218 6.49 -17.05 -9.74
CA TYR A 218 7.54 -16.81 -10.70
C TYR A 218 8.25 -18.14 -11.07
N ASP A 219 8.73 -18.26 -12.32
CA ASP A 219 9.33 -19.44 -12.95
C ASP A 219 8.41 -20.66 -13.12
N LYS A 220 7.28 -20.74 -12.43
CA LYS A 220 6.31 -21.81 -12.58
C LYS A 220 5.14 -21.38 -13.47
N ASP A 221 4.45 -20.30 -13.07
CA ASP A 221 3.21 -19.87 -13.72
C ASP A 221 3.44 -18.69 -14.67
N TYR A 222 4.55 -17.97 -14.50
CA TYR A 222 5.01 -16.89 -15.37
C TYR A 222 6.52 -16.67 -15.23
N ASN A 223 7.18 -16.21 -16.30
CA ASN A 223 8.60 -15.84 -16.28
C ASN A 223 8.89 -14.74 -17.31
N PHE A 224 10.07 -14.14 -17.20
CA PHE A 224 10.63 -13.28 -18.23
C PHE A 224 11.62 -14.08 -19.06
N LYS A 225 11.30 -14.33 -20.34
CA LYS A 225 12.31 -14.72 -21.31
C LYS A 225 12.93 -13.45 -21.85
N ASN A 226 14.16 -13.14 -21.45
CA ASN A 226 14.95 -12.09 -22.11
C ASN A 226 15.19 -12.48 -23.56
N LYS A 227 14.34 -12.06 -24.48
CA LYS A 227 14.70 -11.92 -25.88
C LYS A 227 15.41 -10.58 -26.03
N ILE A 228 16.67 -10.50 -25.60
CA ILE A 228 17.57 -9.46 -26.06
C ILE A 228 17.82 -9.78 -27.55
N LYS A 229 16.97 -9.30 -28.41
CA LYS A 229 17.36 -9.10 -29.81
C LYS A 229 18.25 -7.85 -29.76
N ASN A 230 19.58 -8.09 -29.82
CA ASN A 230 20.54 -7.04 -30.11
C ASN A 230 20.10 -6.33 -31.40
N LYS A 231 19.56 -5.13 -31.24
CA LYS A 231 19.52 -4.06 -32.24
C LYS A 231 19.35 -2.75 -31.51
N PHE A 232 20.46 -2.25 -31.00
CA PHE A 232 20.66 -0.80 -30.91
C PHE A 232 21.54 -0.42 -32.10
N ILE A 233 20.97 0.25 -33.07
CA ILE A 233 21.65 1.15 -33.96
C ILE A 233 21.41 2.53 -33.48
#